data_045c92786d96ddb9880b7b9475be3640
#
_entry.id   045c92786d96ddb9880b7b9475be3640
#
_cell.length_a   1.000
_cell.length_b   1.000
_cell.length_c   1.000
_cell.angle_alpha   90.00
_cell.angle_beta   90.00
_cell.angle_gamma   90.00
#
_symmetry.space_group_name_H-M   'P 1'
#
loop_
_entity.id
_entity.type
_entity.pdbx_description
1 polymer ?
#
loop_
_entity_poly.entity_id
_entity_poly.type
_entity_poly.pdbx_seq_one_letter_code
_entity_poly.pdbx_strand_id
1 'polypeptide(L)'
;SAASDVYKRQHLKLLCETDLDTIEDVIQKKRPQIVIIDSIQTMSIAEVSAAPGSVSQVREATGILLKLAKGLNISIFIVGHVTKEGTVAGPRVLEHMVDTVLYFEGDRHAAYRILRGVKNRFGSTNEIGVFEMESDGLKEVTNPSRMMLSGRPEDASGSVVTLSLIHISE
;
A
#
# COMPACT_ATOMS: atom_id res chain seq x y z
N SER A 1 -15.62 -16.75 13.70
CA SER A 1 -16.49 -17.66 12.95
C SER A 1 -16.90 -16.99 11.65
N ALA A 2 -17.02 -17.76 10.56
CA ALA A 2 -17.32 -17.26 9.21
C ALA A 2 -18.59 -16.36 9.14
N ALA A 3 -19.53 -16.53 10.04
CA ALA A 3 -20.75 -15.71 10.11
C ALA A 3 -20.51 -14.28 10.59
N SER A 4 -19.51 -14.03 11.45
CA SER A 4 -19.18 -12.66 11.92
C SER A 4 -18.46 -11.84 10.84
N ASP A 5 -17.75 -12.49 9.92
CA ASP A 5 -17.05 -11.81 8.82
C ASP A 5 -18.01 -11.34 7.73
N VAL A 6 -19.13 -12.03 7.53
CA VAL A 6 -20.13 -11.64 6.53
C VAL A 6 -20.82 -10.33 6.92
N TYR A 7 -21.11 -10.12 8.20
CA TYR A 7 -21.73 -8.88 8.68
C TYR A 7 -20.79 -7.65 8.59
N LYS A 8 -19.49 -7.84 8.74
CA LYS A 8 -18.51 -6.75 8.62
C LYS A 8 -18.28 -6.29 7.17
N ARG A 9 -18.71 -7.07 6.17
CA ARG A 9 -18.47 -6.80 4.75
C ARG A 9 -19.67 -6.22 4.00
N GLN A 10 -20.75 -5.85 4.68
CA GLN A 10 -21.97 -5.36 4.02
C GLN A 10 -21.79 -4.09 3.18
N HIS A 11 -20.73 -3.31 3.46
CA HIS A 11 -20.42 -2.07 2.72
C HIS A 11 -19.22 -2.22 1.75
N LEU A 12 -18.55 -3.38 1.74
CA LEU A 12 -17.45 -3.66 0.82
C LEU A 12 -18.02 -4.20 -0.51
N LYS A 13 -17.65 -3.53 -1.60
CA LYS A 13 -17.97 -3.96 -2.97
C LYS A 13 -16.66 -4.34 -3.65
N LEU A 14 -16.64 -5.49 -4.32
CA LEU A 14 -15.52 -5.96 -5.11
C LEU A 14 -15.87 -5.83 -6.59
N LEU A 15 -14.91 -5.33 -7.38
CA LEU A 15 -14.97 -5.24 -8.82
C LEU A 15 -13.71 -5.90 -9.39
N CYS A 16 -13.88 -6.94 -10.19
CA CYS A 16 -12.80 -7.61 -10.91
C CYS A 16 -12.74 -7.03 -12.33
N GLU A 17 -12.01 -5.95 -12.51
CA GLU A 17 -11.88 -5.23 -13.78
C GLU A 17 -10.47 -4.65 -13.89
N THR A 18 -9.96 -4.54 -15.12
CA THR A 18 -8.66 -3.94 -15.43
C THR A 18 -8.78 -2.73 -16.37
N ASP A 19 -9.88 -2.62 -17.08
CA ASP A 19 -10.18 -1.46 -17.93
C ASP A 19 -10.55 -0.24 -17.08
N LEU A 20 -9.72 0.80 -17.17
CA LEU A 20 -9.86 1.98 -16.32
C LEU A 20 -11.10 2.79 -16.64
N ASP A 21 -11.54 2.83 -17.90
CA ASP A 21 -12.75 3.56 -18.31
C ASP A 21 -13.99 2.95 -17.67
N THR A 22 -14.07 1.62 -17.67
CA THR A 22 -15.13 0.88 -16.98
C THR A 22 -15.10 1.11 -15.46
N ILE A 23 -13.92 1.14 -14.86
CA ILE A 23 -13.74 1.41 -13.42
C ILE A 23 -14.20 2.84 -13.10
N GLU A 24 -13.81 3.82 -13.90
CA GLU A 24 -14.22 5.22 -13.74
C GLU A 24 -15.74 5.36 -13.77
N ASP A 25 -16.38 4.76 -14.74
CA ASP A 25 -17.85 4.72 -14.87
C ASP A 25 -18.54 4.18 -13.62
N VAL A 26 -18.03 3.07 -13.07
CA VAL A 26 -18.55 2.46 -11.85
C VAL A 26 -18.36 3.38 -10.64
N ILE A 27 -17.19 3.99 -10.50
CA ILE A 27 -16.91 4.93 -9.39
C ILE A 27 -17.84 6.15 -9.47
N GLN A 28 -18.01 6.73 -10.66
CA GLN A 28 -18.91 7.88 -10.87
C GLN A 28 -20.35 7.56 -10.54
N LYS A 29 -20.84 6.37 -10.93
CA LYS A 29 -22.22 5.91 -10.66
C LYS A 29 -22.46 5.57 -9.19
N LYS A 30 -21.48 4.93 -8.53
CA LYS A 30 -21.63 4.42 -7.15
C LYS A 30 -21.22 5.42 -6.08
N ARG A 31 -20.35 6.38 -6.41
CA ARG A 31 -19.80 7.43 -5.53
C ARG A 31 -19.37 6.87 -4.16
N PRO A 32 -18.44 5.90 -4.12
CA PRO A 32 -17.94 5.37 -2.86
C PRO A 32 -17.12 6.44 -2.13
N GLN A 33 -17.04 6.36 -0.82
CA GLN A 33 -16.17 7.26 -0.02
C GLN A 33 -14.70 6.91 -0.17
N ILE A 34 -14.40 5.61 -0.31
CA ILE A 34 -13.05 5.06 -0.43
C ILE A 34 -13.02 4.09 -1.60
N VAL A 35 -11.98 4.18 -2.41
CA VAL A 35 -11.64 3.23 -3.49
C VAL A 35 -10.27 2.65 -3.23
N ILE A 36 -10.09 1.36 -3.46
CA ILE A 36 -8.80 0.69 -3.41
C ILE A 36 -8.56 0.05 -4.78
N ILE A 37 -7.46 0.41 -5.43
CA ILE A 37 -7.00 -0.15 -6.70
C ILE A 37 -5.83 -1.09 -6.41
N ASP A 38 -6.03 -2.40 -6.60
CA ASP A 38 -5.02 -3.43 -6.41
C ASP A 38 -4.92 -4.27 -7.69
N SER A 39 -3.91 -4.04 -8.50
CA SER A 39 -2.81 -3.08 -8.43
C SER A 39 -2.83 -2.13 -9.63
N ILE A 40 -2.15 -1.01 -9.51
CA ILE A 40 -2.05 -0.03 -10.59
C ILE A 40 -1.37 -0.61 -11.84
N GLN A 41 -0.46 -1.58 -11.67
CA GLN A 41 0.26 -2.22 -12.78
C GLN A 41 -0.64 -3.09 -13.67
N THR A 42 -1.79 -3.53 -13.17
CA THR A 42 -2.75 -4.32 -13.95
C THR A 42 -3.76 -3.48 -14.71
N MET A 43 -3.83 -2.18 -14.41
CA MET A 43 -4.77 -1.29 -15.08
C MET A 43 -4.35 -1.04 -16.53
N SER A 44 -5.35 -0.98 -17.40
CA SER A 44 -5.19 -0.70 -18.82
C SER A 44 -6.08 0.46 -19.26
N ILE A 45 -5.56 1.25 -20.19
CA ILE A 45 -6.26 2.35 -20.86
C ILE A 45 -6.15 2.06 -22.35
N ALA A 46 -7.29 1.96 -23.03
CA ALA A 46 -7.33 1.58 -24.45
C ALA A 46 -6.59 2.57 -25.36
N GLU A 47 -6.59 3.84 -25.01
CA GLU A 47 -5.95 4.92 -25.78
C GLU A 47 -4.42 4.92 -25.67
N VAL A 48 -3.85 4.23 -24.65
CA VAL A 48 -2.40 4.14 -24.45
C VAL A 48 -1.88 2.86 -25.07
N SER A 49 -1.15 2.95 -26.17
CA SER A 49 -0.65 1.79 -26.93
C SER A 49 0.42 0.95 -26.23
N ALA A 50 0.86 1.35 -25.03
CA ALA A 50 1.86 0.62 -24.24
C ALA A 50 1.22 -0.50 -23.42
N ALA A 51 2.00 -1.54 -23.12
CA ALA A 51 1.53 -2.68 -22.31
C ALA A 51 1.13 -2.28 -20.88
N PRO A 52 0.16 -2.97 -20.25
CA PRO A 52 -0.15 -2.80 -18.84
C PRO A 52 1.12 -2.92 -17.97
N GLY A 53 1.22 -2.10 -16.93
CA GLY A 53 2.40 -2.03 -16.07
C GLY A 53 3.58 -1.24 -16.63
N SER A 54 3.52 -0.76 -17.87
CA SER A 54 4.52 0.18 -18.39
C SER A 54 4.45 1.54 -17.70
N VAL A 55 5.54 2.30 -17.71
CA VAL A 55 5.62 3.64 -17.11
C VAL A 55 4.52 4.56 -17.62
N SER A 56 4.25 4.54 -18.91
CA SER A 56 3.21 5.36 -19.55
C SER A 56 1.81 4.99 -19.10
N GLN A 57 1.47 3.70 -19.08
CA GLN A 57 0.18 3.21 -18.59
C GLN A 57 -0.05 3.58 -17.12
N VAL A 58 0.92 3.27 -16.25
CA VAL A 58 0.83 3.54 -14.82
C VAL A 58 0.70 5.04 -14.53
N ARG A 59 1.42 5.87 -15.28
CA ARG A 59 1.37 7.32 -15.11
C ARG A 59 0.03 7.90 -15.56
N GLU A 60 -0.50 7.46 -16.70
CA GLU A 60 -1.77 7.94 -17.22
C GLU A 60 -2.93 7.46 -16.33
N ALA A 61 -2.94 6.18 -15.95
CA ALA A 61 -3.92 5.63 -15.02
C ALA A 61 -3.96 6.40 -13.69
N THR A 62 -2.78 6.70 -13.13
CA THR A 62 -2.71 7.50 -11.90
C THR A 62 -3.25 8.92 -12.11
N GLY A 63 -2.97 9.54 -13.27
CA GLY A 63 -3.50 10.87 -13.62
C GLY A 63 -5.02 10.90 -13.65
N ILE A 64 -5.65 9.89 -14.25
CA ILE A 64 -7.11 9.73 -14.29
C ILE A 64 -7.68 9.55 -12.88
N LEU A 65 -7.11 8.64 -12.10
CA LEU A 65 -7.55 8.38 -10.72
C LEU A 65 -7.43 9.62 -9.82
N LEU A 66 -6.39 10.43 -9.98
CA LEU A 66 -6.23 11.69 -9.25
C LEU A 66 -7.29 12.74 -9.63
N LYS A 67 -7.60 12.87 -10.91
CA LYS A 67 -8.69 13.76 -11.37
C LYS A 67 -10.03 13.31 -10.79
N LEU A 68 -10.28 12.00 -10.81
CA LEU A 68 -11.50 11.40 -10.28
C LEU A 68 -11.63 11.63 -8.77
N ALA A 69 -10.55 11.37 -8.01
CA ALA A 69 -10.50 11.60 -6.57
C ALA A 69 -10.85 13.05 -6.20
N LYS A 70 -10.24 14.01 -6.89
CA LYS A 70 -10.49 15.44 -6.67
C LYS A 70 -11.88 15.87 -7.12
N GLY A 71 -12.33 15.41 -8.28
CA GLY A 71 -13.64 15.77 -8.85
C GLY A 71 -14.82 15.25 -8.04
N LEU A 72 -14.69 14.07 -7.45
CA LEU A 72 -15.73 13.44 -6.64
C LEU A 72 -15.54 13.62 -5.14
N ASN A 73 -14.42 14.20 -4.70
CA ASN A 73 -14.03 14.32 -3.29
C ASN A 73 -14.03 12.97 -2.56
N ILE A 74 -13.36 11.97 -3.16
CA ILE A 74 -13.20 10.62 -2.62
C ILE A 74 -11.73 10.31 -2.34
N SER A 75 -11.49 9.39 -1.41
CA SER A 75 -10.14 8.90 -1.11
C SER A 75 -9.83 7.67 -1.96
N ILE A 76 -8.73 7.72 -2.73
CA ILE A 76 -8.29 6.59 -3.54
C ILE A 76 -6.94 6.08 -3.01
N PHE A 77 -6.90 4.80 -2.65
CA PHE A 77 -5.69 4.06 -2.32
C PHE A 77 -5.23 3.31 -3.56
N ILE A 78 -4.01 3.56 -3.97
CA ILE A 78 -3.38 2.90 -5.11
C ILE A 78 -2.31 1.96 -4.58
N VAL A 79 -2.50 0.65 -4.78
CA VAL A 79 -1.51 -0.37 -4.44
C VAL A 79 -0.58 -0.54 -5.63
N GLY A 80 0.73 -0.43 -5.36
CA GLY A 80 1.78 -0.65 -6.33
C GLY A 80 2.80 -1.66 -5.82
N HIS A 81 3.23 -2.57 -6.69
CA HIS A 81 4.23 -3.58 -6.36
C HIS A 81 5.62 -3.10 -6.79
N VAL A 82 6.59 -3.25 -5.89
CA VAL A 82 8.01 -3.03 -6.22
C VAL A 82 8.56 -4.31 -6.83
N THR A 83 9.06 -4.24 -8.07
CA THR A 83 9.76 -5.35 -8.69
C THR A 83 11.27 -5.13 -8.61
N LYS A 84 12.02 -6.18 -8.29
CA LYS A 84 13.50 -6.15 -8.24
C LYS A 84 14.15 -5.92 -9.62
N GLU A 85 13.41 -6.10 -10.71
CA GLU A 85 13.96 -6.19 -12.06
C GLU A 85 13.76 -4.94 -12.94
N GLY A 86 13.27 -3.84 -12.41
CA GLY A 86 13.27 -2.53 -13.09
C GLY A 86 12.44 -2.39 -14.39
N THR A 87 11.81 -3.46 -14.88
CA THR A 87 11.05 -3.48 -16.15
C THR A 87 9.60 -3.05 -15.99
N VAL A 88 9.04 -3.19 -14.78
CA VAL A 88 7.70 -2.71 -14.45
C VAL A 88 7.83 -1.36 -13.76
N ALA A 89 6.98 -0.40 -14.13
CA ALA A 89 6.99 0.93 -13.53
C ALA A 89 6.88 0.80 -12.01
N GLY A 90 8.00 1.05 -11.33
CA GLY A 90 8.07 1.01 -9.88
C GLY A 90 7.31 2.18 -9.24
N PRO A 91 7.05 2.13 -7.94
CA PRO A 91 6.33 3.16 -7.19
C PRO A 91 6.94 4.55 -7.33
N ARG A 92 8.23 4.69 -7.64
CA ARG A 92 8.90 6.00 -7.85
C ARG A 92 8.20 6.90 -8.87
N VAL A 93 7.55 6.32 -9.89
CA VAL A 93 6.79 7.10 -10.87
C VAL A 93 5.58 7.77 -10.23
N LEU A 94 4.97 7.13 -9.24
CA LEU A 94 3.76 7.60 -8.55
C LEU A 94 4.04 8.56 -7.40
N GLU A 95 5.21 8.46 -6.77
CA GLU A 95 5.58 9.24 -5.59
C GLU A 95 5.44 10.76 -5.78
N HIS A 96 5.73 11.24 -6.98
CA HIS A 96 5.60 12.66 -7.29
C HIS A 96 4.17 13.09 -7.55
N MET A 97 3.30 12.17 -7.93
CA MET A 97 1.93 12.46 -8.35
C MET A 97 0.94 12.45 -7.19
N VAL A 98 1.12 11.53 -6.22
CA VAL A 98 0.18 11.32 -5.11
C VAL A 98 0.49 12.21 -3.90
N ASP A 99 -0.48 12.41 -3.03
CA ASP A 99 -0.34 13.27 -1.84
C ASP A 99 0.38 12.54 -0.68
N THR A 100 0.18 11.24 -0.56
CA THR A 100 0.79 10.42 0.49
C THR A 100 1.37 9.15 -0.11
N VAL A 101 2.56 8.77 0.35
CA VAL A 101 3.24 7.52 -0.02
C VAL A 101 3.54 6.74 1.24
N LEU A 102 3.07 5.50 1.28
CA LEU A 102 3.32 4.55 2.34
C LEU A 102 4.09 3.36 1.78
N TYR A 103 5.16 2.97 2.44
CA TYR A 103 5.88 1.74 2.15
C TYR A 103 5.49 0.68 3.15
N PHE A 104 5.14 -0.49 2.61
CA PHE A 104 4.84 -1.68 3.38
C PHE A 104 5.99 -2.67 3.19
N GLU A 105 6.85 -2.77 4.19
CA GLU A 105 8.12 -3.49 4.14
C GLU A 105 8.09 -4.73 5.03
N GLY A 106 8.81 -5.77 4.66
CA GLY A 106 8.98 -6.96 5.48
C GLY A 106 9.73 -8.05 4.75
N ASP A 107 10.57 -8.76 5.47
CA ASP A 107 11.24 -9.94 4.96
C ASP A 107 10.26 -11.12 4.89
N ARG A 108 10.42 -11.99 3.87
CA ARG A 108 9.61 -13.22 3.72
C ARG A 108 9.76 -14.19 4.89
N HIS A 109 10.90 -14.12 5.58
CA HIS A 109 11.22 -14.97 6.74
C HIS A 109 10.93 -14.30 8.08
N ALA A 110 10.60 -13.01 8.10
CA ALA A 110 10.26 -12.29 9.32
C ALA A 110 8.74 -12.31 9.56
N ALA A 111 8.35 -12.55 10.80
CA ALA A 111 6.94 -12.51 11.22
C ALA A 111 6.35 -11.09 11.15
N TYR A 112 7.21 -10.06 11.09
CA TYR A 112 6.81 -8.67 11.21
C TYR A 112 6.76 -7.95 9.87
N ARG A 113 5.87 -6.97 9.78
CA ARG A 113 5.71 -6.02 8.68
C ARG A 113 5.76 -4.61 9.22
N ILE A 114 6.40 -3.71 8.47
CA ILE A 114 6.53 -2.30 8.83
C ILE A 114 5.80 -1.47 7.79
N LEU A 115 4.91 -0.60 8.24
CA LEU A 115 4.28 0.42 7.43
C LEU A 115 4.92 1.75 7.75
N ARG A 116 5.49 2.41 6.75
CA ARG A 116 6.24 3.65 6.91
C ARG A 116 5.77 4.72 5.94
N GLY A 117 5.57 5.94 6.45
CA GLY A 117 5.35 7.11 5.63
C GLY A 117 6.66 7.57 4.97
N VAL A 118 6.66 7.70 3.63
CA VAL A 118 7.79 8.23 2.86
C VAL A 118 7.50 9.64 2.38
N LYS A 119 6.25 9.92 2.07
CA LYS A 119 5.76 11.24 1.69
C LYS A 119 4.40 11.47 2.34
N ASN A 120 4.22 12.66 2.89
CA ASN A 120 2.91 13.09 3.37
C ASN A 120 2.79 14.61 3.17
N ARG A 121 1.93 15.02 2.23
CA ARG A 121 1.71 16.44 1.94
C ARG A 121 1.06 17.19 3.11
N PHE A 122 0.33 16.49 3.96
CA PHE A 122 -0.52 17.07 4.99
C PHE A 122 -0.02 16.84 6.42
N GLY A 123 1.16 16.21 6.60
CA GLY A 123 1.67 15.91 7.93
C GLY A 123 3.06 15.29 7.96
N SER A 124 3.43 14.76 9.13
CA SER A 124 4.71 14.10 9.37
C SER A 124 4.81 12.74 8.65
N THR A 125 6.05 12.33 8.37
CA THR A 125 6.40 10.98 7.91
C THR A 125 7.19 10.20 8.95
N ASN A 126 7.31 10.72 10.18
CA ASN A 126 8.13 10.12 11.22
C ASN A 126 7.46 8.93 11.93
N GLU A 127 6.18 8.71 11.67
CA GLU A 127 5.43 7.62 12.30
C GLU A 127 5.60 6.33 11.51
N ILE A 128 5.76 5.22 12.23
CA ILE A 128 5.83 3.86 11.70
C ILE A 128 4.82 2.97 12.40
N GLY A 129 4.13 2.12 11.64
CA GLY A 129 3.30 1.04 12.16
C GLY A 129 4.06 -0.29 12.07
N VAL A 130 4.06 -1.06 13.15
CA VAL A 130 4.62 -2.42 13.16
C VAL A 130 3.48 -3.41 13.30
N PHE A 131 3.47 -4.42 12.45
CA PHE A 131 2.45 -5.46 12.42
C PHE A 131 3.10 -6.84 12.48
N GLU A 132 2.47 -7.75 13.19
CA GLU A 132 2.83 -9.16 13.20
C GLU A 132 1.91 -9.93 12.24
N MET A 133 2.50 -10.85 11.47
CA MET A 133 1.75 -11.73 10.57
C MET A 133 1.27 -12.95 11.36
N GLU A 134 0.00 -13.01 11.66
CA GLU A 134 -0.66 -14.16 12.30
C GLU A 134 -1.45 -14.99 11.27
N SER A 135 -1.96 -16.15 11.69
CA SER A 135 -2.74 -17.05 10.82
C SER A 135 -4.06 -16.45 10.30
N ASP A 136 -4.60 -15.48 11.02
CA ASP A 136 -5.85 -14.78 10.71
C ASP A 136 -5.63 -13.37 10.11
N GLY A 137 -4.37 -12.96 9.90
CA GLY A 137 -3.99 -11.72 9.24
C GLY A 137 -2.92 -10.91 9.96
N LEU A 138 -2.92 -9.62 9.72
CA LEU A 138 -1.98 -8.68 10.33
C LEU A 138 -2.55 -8.17 11.67
N LYS A 139 -1.73 -8.22 12.72
CA LYS A 139 -2.04 -7.69 14.04
C LYS A 139 -1.08 -6.57 14.40
N GLU A 140 -1.61 -5.47 14.89
CA GLU A 140 -0.82 -4.34 15.34
C GLU A 140 0.06 -4.69 16.55
N VAL A 141 1.34 -4.31 16.48
CA VAL A 141 2.28 -4.38 17.61
C VAL A 141 2.31 -3.02 18.30
N THR A 142 1.57 -2.89 19.38
CA THR A 142 1.41 -1.61 20.10
C THR A 142 2.68 -1.12 20.80
N ASN A 143 3.61 -2.03 21.12
CA ASN A 143 4.89 -1.69 21.74
C ASN A 143 6.05 -2.44 21.07
N PRO A 144 6.59 -1.94 19.94
CA PRO A 144 7.70 -2.56 19.24
C PRO A 144 8.97 -2.70 20.09
N SER A 145 9.23 -1.73 20.98
CA SER A 145 10.41 -1.74 21.86
C SER A 145 10.35 -2.91 22.84
N ARG A 146 9.20 -3.14 23.47
CA ARG A 146 9.01 -4.27 24.39
C ARG A 146 9.16 -5.61 23.67
N MET A 147 8.63 -5.71 22.48
CA MET A 147 8.75 -6.90 21.63
C MET A 147 10.20 -7.23 21.33
N MET A 148 11.02 -6.24 20.95
CA MET A 148 12.45 -6.42 20.66
C MET A 148 13.26 -6.79 21.90
N LEU A 149 12.84 -6.35 23.07
CA LEU A 149 13.50 -6.65 24.34
C LEU A 149 13.08 -8.01 24.92
N SER A 150 11.92 -8.54 24.55
CA SER A 150 11.38 -9.81 25.10
C SER A 150 12.20 -11.05 24.72
N GLY A 151 13.00 -10.98 23.64
CA GLY A 151 13.91 -12.05 23.22
C GLY A 151 15.33 -11.96 23.82
N ARG A 152 15.59 -11.00 24.70
CA ARG A 152 16.92 -10.82 25.29
C ARG A 152 17.16 -11.86 26.40
N PRO A 153 18.26 -12.64 26.34
CA PRO A 153 18.65 -13.49 27.46
C PRO A 153 18.92 -12.64 28.70
N GLU A 154 18.35 -12.99 29.85
CA GLU A 154 18.46 -12.20 31.09
C GLU A 154 19.92 -12.08 31.60
N ASP A 155 20.79 -13.01 31.21
CA ASP A 155 22.20 -13.08 31.69
C ASP A 155 23.26 -12.71 30.63
N ALA A 156 22.87 -12.13 29.48
CA ALA A 156 23.83 -11.75 28.44
C ALA A 156 24.33 -10.31 28.64
N SER A 157 25.52 -10.17 29.24
CA SER A 157 26.21 -8.88 29.30
C SER A 157 26.68 -8.44 27.90
N GLY A 158 26.54 -7.16 27.58
CA GLY A 158 27.00 -6.57 26.32
C GLY A 158 26.07 -6.72 25.11
N SER A 159 24.85 -7.22 25.27
CA SER A 159 23.86 -7.24 24.20
C SER A 159 23.12 -5.91 24.08
N VAL A 160 23.09 -5.34 22.87
CA VAL A 160 22.33 -4.13 22.52
C VAL A 160 21.32 -4.48 21.44
N VAL A 161 20.06 -4.10 21.64
CA VAL A 161 19.04 -4.18 20.61
C VAL A 161 18.95 -2.83 19.92
N THR A 162 19.21 -2.80 18.62
CA THR A 162 19.05 -1.60 17.79
C THR A 162 18.01 -1.86 16.72
N LEU A 163 17.08 -0.94 16.54
CA LEU A 163 16.23 -0.86 15.36
C LEU A 163 16.84 0.18 14.42
N SER A 164 17.42 -0.27 13.33
CA SER A 164 17.92 0.61 12.28
C SER A 164 17.02 0.50 11.06
N LEU A 165 16.42 1.63 10.67
CA LEU A 165 15.69 1.76 9.42
C LEU A 165 16.64 2.38 8.38
N ILE A 166 17.52 1.56 7.82
CA ILE A 166 18.42 1.99 6.76
C ILE A 166 17.70 1.86 5.43
N HIS A 167 17.57 2.95 4.71
CA HIS A 167 17.15 2.94 3.32
C HIS A 167 18.35 2.51 2.46
N ILE A 168 18.37 1.23 2.07
CA ILE A 168 19.33 0.77 1.06
C ILE A 168 18.73 1.13 -0.30
N SER A 169 19.18 2.26 -0.85
CA SER A 169 18.97 2.59 -2.26
C SER A 169 20.12 1.96 -3.04
N GLU A 170 19.89 0.84 -3.69
CA GLU A 170 20.68 0.41 -4.85
C GLU A 170 20.05 0.95 -6.12
#